data_3543435150e7204b00d688091ace6e49
#
_entry.id   3543435150e7204b00d688091ace6e49
#
_cell.length_a   1.000
_cell.length_b   1.000
_cell.length_c   1.000
_cell.angle_alpha   90.00
_cell.angle_beta   90.00
_cell.angle_gamma   90.00
#
_symmetry.space_group_name_H-M   'P 1'
#
loop_
_entity.id
_entity.type
_entity.pdbx_description
1 polymer ?
#
loop_
_entity_poly.entity_id
_entity_poly.type
_entity_poly.pdbx_seq_one_letter_code
_entity_poly.pdbx_strand_id
1 'polypeptide(L)'
;MIEYIGNTPLIELKHFSELTGCKILGKAEFMNPGGSVKDRAAKYIIEDALEKGLIKPGGTIVEGTAGNTGIGLALVGNSFGMKTVIVIPETQTEEKKATIRACGAELIEVPAVPYKDPNNYVKYSKRVAENYENANGVLWANQFDNEANKIGPVSYTHLRAHETEADVV
;
A
#
# COMPACT_ATOMS: atom_id res chain seq x y z
N MET A 1 -11.22 9.43 4.66
CA MET A 1 -10.51 8.18 4.96
C MET A 1 -8.99 8.36 4.90
N ILE A 2 -8.43 9.05 3.90
CA ILE A 2 -6.98 9.35 3.79
C ILE A 2 -6.42 10.03 5.04
N GLU A 3 -7.21 10.89 5.68
CA GLU A 3 -6.88 11.62 6.92
C GLU A 3 -6.57 10.70 8.11
N TYR A 4 -7.10 9.48 8.08
CA TYR A 4 -6.89 8.48 9.13
C TYR A 4 -5.67 7.57 8.87
N ILE A 5 -5.03 7.71 7.70
CA ILE A 5 -3.82 6.97 7.37
C ILE A 5 -2.63 7.66 8.01
N GLY A 6 -1.93 6.92 8.80
CA GLY A 6 -0.83 7.45 9.60
C GLY A 6 -1.32 7.86 10.99
N ASN A 7 -0.51 8.65 11.67
CA ASN A 7 -0.79 9.08 13.04
C ASN A 7 -1.16 7.91 14.00
N THR A 8 -0.62 6.73 13.71
CA THR A 8 -0.80 5.54 14.54
C THR A 8 -0.04 5.69 15.84
N PRO A 9 -0.57 5.21 16.98
CA PRO A 9 0.08 5.36 18.27
C PRO A 9 1.40 4.58 18.35
N LEU A 10 2.29 5.10 19.18
CA LEU A 10 3.51 4.42 19.58
C LEU A 10 3.24 3.74 20.93
N ILE A 11 3.30 2.43 20.97
CA ILE A 11 2.96 1.63 22.15
C ILE A 11 4.18 0.91 22.72
N GLU A 12 4.28 0.83 24.04
CA GLU A 12 5.34 0.08 24.69
C GLU A 12 5.05 -1.42 24.66
N LEU A 13 6.01 -2.19 24.15
CA LEU A 13 5.99 -3.65 24.15
C LEU A 13 6.56 -4.17 25.49
N LYS A 14 5.77 -4.08 26.55
CA LYS A 14 6.18 -4.30 27.95
C LYS A 14 6.97 -5.60 28.14
N HIS A 15 6.45 -6.71 27.63
CA HIS A 15 7.11 -8.01 27.77
C HIS A 15 8.55 -8.02 27.18
N PHE A 16 8.74 -7.44 26.01
CA PHE A 16 10.06 -7.35 25.39
C PHE A 16 10.95 -6.32 26.09
N SER A 17 10.37 -5.25 26.59
CA SER A 17 11.10 -4.25 27.39
C SER A 17 11.65 -4.87 28.67
N GLU A 18 10.85 -5.66 29.37
CA GLU A 18 11.26 -6.37 30.59
C GLU A 18 12.36 -7.41 30.31
N LEU A 19 12.20 -8.21 29.23
CA LEU A 19 13.18 -9.24 28.87
C LEU A 19 14.56 -8.67 28.51
N THR A 20 14.59 -7.50 27.91
CA THR A 20 15.84 -6.90 27.39
C THR A 20 16.44 -5.84 28.30
N GLY A 21 15.67 -5.37 29.28
CA GLY A 21 16.05 -4.22 30.11
C GLY A 21 16.10 -2.88 29.34
N CYS A 22 15.50 -2.85 28.14
CA CYS A 22 15.43 -1.68 27.26
C CYS A 22 13.98 -1.30 26.99
N LYS A 23 13.66 -0.01 26.86
CA LYS A 23 12.32 0.42 26.45
C LYS A 23 12.13 0.12 24.97
N ILE A 24 11.30 -0.87 24.65
CA ILE A 24 10.98 -1.27 23.28
C ILE A 24 9.60 -0.76 22.92
N LEU A 25 9.55 0.08 21.88
CA LEU A 25 8.32 0.71 21.39
C LEU A 25 7.95 0.14 20.03
N GLY A 26 6.65 -0.09 19.81
CA GLY A 26 6.09 -0.55 18.55
C GLY A 26 5.12 0.46 17.97
N LYS A 27 5.28 0.76 16.69
CA LYS A 27 4.33 1.60 15.95
C LYS A 27 3.11 0.77 15.55
N ALA A 28 1.93 1.13 16.01
CA ALA A 28 0.70 0.34 15.82
C ALA A 28 0.11 0.50 14.40
N GLU A 29 0.88 0.13 13.36
CA GLU A 29 0.49 0.28 11.96
C GLU A 29 -0.75 -0.55 11.54
N PHE A 30 -1.14 -1.54 12.34
CA PHE A 30 -2.41 -2.26 12.18
C PHE A 30 -3.64 -1.39 12.45
N MET A 31 -3.49 -0.19 13.01
CA MET A 31 -4.57 0.76 13.23
C MET A 31 -4.85 1.66 12.02
N ASN A 32 -4.07 1.56 10.95
CA ASN A 32 -4.45 2.20 9.69
C ASN A 32 -5.76 1.60 9.14
N PRO A 33 -6.55 2.33 8.34
CA PRO A 33 -7.83 1.87 7.79
C PRO A 33 -7.81 0.52 7.07
N GLY A 34 -6.73 0.21 6.34
CA GLY A 34 -6.51 -1.10 5.68
C GLY A 34 -5.76 -2.10 6.55
N GLY A 35 -5.52 -1.79 7.83
CA GLY A 35 -4.92 -2.68 8.81
C GLY A 35 -3.42 -2.87 8.68
N SER A 36 -2.71 -2.03 7.94
CA SER A 36 -1.26 -2.21 7.76
C SER A 36 -0.50 -0.93 7.39
N VAL A 37 0.83 -1.00 7.48
CA VAL A 37 1.74 0.05 7.01
C VAL A 37 1.62 0.33 5.50
N LYS A 38 1.01 -0.57 4.72
CA LYS A 38 0.87 -0.41 3.27
C LYS A 38 -0.12 0.68 2.87
N ASP A 39 -0.99 1.07 3.76
CA ASP A 39 -1.87 2.22 3.55
C ASP A 39 -1.05 3.50 3.38
N ARG A 40 0.03 3.65 4.15
CA ARG A 40 0.97 4.76 3.98
C ARG A 40 1.67 4.72 2.63
N ALA A 41 2.22 3.55 2.27
CA ALA A 41 2.86 3.38 0.97
C ALA A 41 1.92 3.75 -0.18
N ALA A 42 0.68 3.26 -0.13
CA ALA A 42 -0.35 3.56 -1.11
C ALA A 42 -0.65 5.07 -1.18
N LYS A 43 -0.79 5.72 -0.02
CA LYS A 43 -1.03 7.16 0.07
C LYS A 43 0.08 7.94 -0.64
N TYR A 44 1.34 7.71 -0.28
CA TYR A 44 2.47 8.44 -0.88
C TYR A 44 2.64 8.16 -2.37
N ILE A 45 2.43 6.92 -2.83
CA ILE A 45 2.49 6.58 -4.25
C ILE A 45 1.44 7.34 -5.05
N ILE A 46 0.21 7.42 -4.54
CA ILE A 46 -0.89 8.07 -5.25
C ILE A 46 -0.77 9.60 -5.19
N GLU A 47 -0.44 10.17 -4.03
CA GLU A 47 -0.23 11.61 -3.88
C GLU A 47 0.92 12.12 -4.75
N ASP A 48 2.07 11.43 -4.76
CA ASP A 48 3.21 11.75 -5.62
C ASP A 48 2.84 11.71 -7.12
N ALA A 49 2.06 10.69 -7.51
CA ALA A 49 1.61 10.57 -8.91
C ALA A 49 0.62 11.67 -9.30
N LEU A 50 -0.24 12.11 -8.39
CA LEU A 50 -1.15 13.24 -8.59
C LEU A 50 -0.38 14.55 -8.70
N GLU A 51 0.58 14.81 -7.80
CA GLU A 51 1.43 16.01 -7.82
C GLU A 51 2.25 16.12 -9.11
N LYS A 52 2.78 14.99 -9.59
CA LYS A 52 3.51 14.91 -10.86
C LYS A 52 2.61 14.95 -12.11
N GLY A 53 1.30 14.94 -11.95
CA GLY A 53 0.35 14.91 -13.06
C GLY A 53 0.35 13.61 -13.87
N LEU A 54 0.87 12.52 -13.32
CA LEU A 54 0.91 11.19 -13.96
C LEU A 54 -0.46 10.54 -14.02
N ILE A 55 -1.33 10.89 -13.08
CA ILE A 55 -2.73 10.45 -13.00
C ILE A 55 -3.58 11.59 -12.46
N LYS A 56 -4.87 11.57 -12.76
CA LYS A 56 -5.86 12.51 -12.23
C LYS A 56 -6.91 11.75 -11.41
N PRO A 57 -7.68 12.44 -10.54
CA PRO A 57 -8.85 11.84 -9.92
C PRO A 57 -9.74 11.15 -10.96
N GLY A 58 -10.25 9.96 -10.64
CA GLY A 58 -10.99 9.11 -11.58
C GLY A 58 -10.12 8.28 -12.54
N GLY A 59 -8.81 8.34 -12.43
CA GLY A 59 -7.88 7.48 -13.18
C GLY A 59 -7.89 6.02 -12.71
N THR A 60 -6.99 5.21 -13.25
CA THR A 60 -6.88 3.79 -12.90
C THR A 60 -5.51 3.48 -12.31
N ILE A 61 -5.48 2.78 -11.18
CA ILE A 61 -4.27 2.29 -10.53
C ILE A 61 -4.14 0.81 -10.83
N VAL A 62 -2.97 0.35 -11.25
CA VAL A 62 -2.67 -1.06 -11.50
C VAL A 62 -1.48 -1.48 -10.66
N GLU A 63 -1.58 -2.63 -9.99
CA GLU A 63 -0.48 -3.19 -9.20
C GLU A 63 -0.48 -4.71 -9.21
N GLY A 64 0.71 -5.29 -9.24
CA GLY A 64 0.93 -6.72 -9.05
C GLY A 64 1.26 -7.03 -7.59
N THR A 65 0.27 -7.48 -6.83
CA THR A 65 0.48 -7.76 -5.40
C THR A 65 -0.44 -8.85 -4.88
N ALA A 66 0.07 -9.62 -3.94
CA ALA A 66 -0.67 -10.69 -3.27
C ALA A 66 -1.09 -10.31 -1.83
N GLY A 67 -1.02 -9.03 -1.45
CA GLY A 67 -1.17 -8.66 -0.04
C GLY A 67 -1.67 -7.24 0.21
N ASN A 68 -1.26 -6.72 1.34
CA ASN A 68 -1.75 -5.47 1.92
C ASN A 68 -1.58 -4.23 1.03
N THR A 69 -0.62 -4.24 0.10
CA THR A 69 -0.46 -3.13 -0.84
C THR A 69 -1.70 -2.95 -1.72
N GLY A 70 -2.30 -4.06 -2.17
CA GLY A 70 -3.54 -4.02 -2.94
C GLY A 70 -4.71 -3.43 -2.15
N ILE A 71 -4.81 -3.77 -0.86
CA ILE A 71 -5.81 -3.20 0.04
C ILE A 71 -5.60 -1.69 0.19
N GLY A 72 -4.38 -1.27 0.51
CA GLY A 72 -4.04 0.15 0.67
C GLY A 72 -4.32 0.96 -0.60
N LEU A 73 -3.89 0.47 -1.77
CA LEU A 73 -4.13 1.13 -3.06
C LEU A 73 -5.62 1.26 -3.38
N ALA A 74 -6.42 0.21 -3.11
CA ALA A 74 -7.87 0.26 -3.31
C ALA A 74 -8.53 1.31 -2.40
N LEU A 75 -8.20 1.30 -1.11
CA LEU A 75 -8.78 2.23 -0.14
C LEU A 75 -8.40 3.68 -0.43
N VAL A 76 -7.13 3.97 -0.72
CA VAL A 76 -6.68 5.32 -1.05
C VAL A 76 -7.21 5.76 -2.42
N GLY A 77 -7.15 4.87 -3.42
CA GLY A 77 -7.68 5.15 -4.77
C GLY A 77 -9.16 5.51 -4.74
N ASN A 78 -9.97 4.79 -3.98
CA ASN A 78 -11.39 5.10 -3.80
C ASN A 78 -11.64 6.52 -3.27
N SER A 79 -10.75 7.06 -2.43
CA SER A 79 -10.88 8.43 -1.91
C SER A 79 -10.70 9.50 -2.99
N PHE A 80 -10.08 9.16 -4.11
CA PHE A 80 -9.91 10.01 -5.29
C PHE A 80 -10.84 9.60 -6.45
N GLY A 81 -11.80 8.70 -6.21
CA GLY A 81 -12.69 8.16 -7.23
C GLY A 81 -11.98 7.32 -8.30
N MET A 82 -10.78 6.83 -7.99
CA MET A 82 -9.96 6.02 -8.90
C MET A 82 -10.42 4.56 -8.90
N LYS A 83 -10.28 3.90 -10.04
CA LYS A 83 -10.39 2.46 -10.18
C LYS A 83 -9.07 1.81 -9.77
N THR A 84 -9.12 0.70 -9.05
CA THR A 84 -7.93 -0.09 -8.71
C THR A 84 -8.04 -1.49 -9.30
N VAL A 85 -7.01 -1.90 -10.04
CA VAL A 85 -6.88 -3.23 -10.67
C VAL A 85 -5.67 -3.93 -10.06
N ILE A 86 -5.90 -5.06 -9.42
CA ILE A 86 -4.86 -5.85 -8.77
C ILE A 86 -4.64 -7.16 -9.54
N VAL A 87 -3.41 -7.35 -9.99
CA VAL A 87 -2.97 -8.63 -10.55
C VAL A 87 -2.44 -9.51 -9.43
N ILE A 88 -3.03 -10.70 -9.27
CA ILE A 88 -2.76 -11.58 -8.13
C ILE A 88 -2.53 -13.03 -8.61
N PRO A 89 -1.62 -13.79 -8.00
CA PRO A 89 -1.49 -15.21 -8.28
C PRO A 89 -2.76 -15.97 -7.88
N GLU A 90 -3.25 -16.84 -8.74
CA GLU A 90 -4.45 -17.68 -8.49
C GLU A 90 -4.34 -18.54 -7.22
N THR A 91 -3.12 -18.88 -6.81
CA THR A 91 -2.82 -19.68 -5.60
C THR A 91 -3.02 -18.93 -4.29
N GLN A 92 -3.33 -17.63 -4.32
CA GLN A 92 -3.64 -16.89 -3.12
C GLN A 92 -4.98 -17.33 -2.52
N THR A 93 -5.08 -17.21 -1.19
CA THR A 93 -6.28 -17.63 -0.47
C THR A 93 -7.50 -16.80 -0.88
N GLU A 94 -8.66 -17.43 -0.91
CA GLU A 94 -9.93 -16.74 -1.23
C GLU A 94 -10.24 -15.62 -0.23
N GLU A 95 -9.83 -15.77 1.03
CA GLU A 95 -9.98 -14.72 2.04
C GLU A 95 -9.26 -13.42 1.63
N LYS A 96 -8.01 -13.51 1.16
CA LYS A 96 -7.26 -12.34 0.68
C LYS A 96 -7.89 -11.72 -0.55
N LYS A 97 -8.31 -12.55 -1.50
CA LYS A 97 -8.99 -12.10 -2.72
C LYS A 97 -10.30 -11.40 -2.37
N ALA A 98 -11.10 -11.98 -1.49
CA ALA A 98 -12.35 -11.40 -1.01
C ALA A 98 -12.13 -10.06 -0.31
N THR A 99 -11.09 -9.95 0.54
CA THR A 99 -10.74 -8.71 1.22
C THR A 99 -10.40 -7.60 0.22
N ILE A 100 -9.57 -7.89 -0.78
CA ILE A 100 -9.19 -6.90 -1.80
C ILE A 100 -10.42 -6.46 -2.62
N ARG A 101 -11.29 -7.41 -3.02
CA ARG A 101 -12.56 -7.11 -3.71
C ARG A 101 -13.50 -6.26 -2.83
N ALA A 102 -13.58 -6.57 -1.53
CA ALA A 102 -14.40 -5.80 -0.58
C ALA A 102 -13.90 -4.36 -0.42
N CYS A 103 -12.60 -4.11 -0.62
CA CYS A 103 -12.02 -2.77 -0.68
C CYS A 103 -12.27 -2.05 -2.02
N GLY A 104 -13.01 -2.66 -2.96
CA GLY A 104 -13.39 -2.05 -4.23
C GLY A 104 -12.42 -2.28 -5.39
N ALA A 105 -11.41 -3.12 -5.25
CA ALA A 105 -10.50 -3.44 -6.35
C ALA A 105 -11.07 -4.53 -7.27
N GLU A 106 -10.78 -4.40 -8.57
CA GLU A 106 -10.92 -5.47 -9.55
C GLU A 106 -9.70 -6.39 -9.48
N LEU A 107 -9.91 -7.70 -9.50
CA LEU A 107 -8.84 -8.69 -9.51
C LEU A 107 -8.66 -9.34 -10.89
N ILE A 108 -7.40 -9.41 -11.32
CA ILE A 108 -6.95 -10.24 -12.44
C ILE A 108 -6.12 -11.37 -11.85
N GLU A 109 -6.68 -12.58 -11.87
CA GLU A 109 -6.00 -13.77 -11.39
C GLU A 109 -5.12 -14.36 -12.49
N VAL A 110 -3.85 -14.65 -12.16
CA VAL A 110 -2.88 -15.21 -13.10
C VAL A 110 -2.20 -16.45 -12.51
N PRO A 111 -1.67 -17.36 -13.33
CA PRO A 111 -0.93 -18.52 -12.84
C PRO A 111 0.24 -18.10 -11.94
N ALA A 112 0.48 -18.88 -10.89
CA ALA A 112 1.61 -18.69 -9.99
C ALA A 112 2.89 -19.19 -10.65
N VAL A 113 3.67 -18.27 -11.20
CA VAL A 113 4.95 -18.57 -11.86
C VAL A 113 6.10 -17.81 -11.20
N PRO A 114 7.36 -18.31 -11.31
CA PRO A 114 8.52 -17.64 -10.76
C PRO A 114 8.72 -16.23 -11.31
N TYR A 115 9.40 -15.36 -10.55
CA TYR A 115 9.64 -13.96 -10.95
C TYR A 115 10.36 -13.81 -12.29
N LYS A 116 11.19 -14.80 -12.70
CA LYS A 116 11.88 -14.80 -14.00
C LYS A 116 10.92 -14.94 -15.19
N ASP A 117 9.77 -15.56 -14.98
CA ASP A 117 8.76 -15.73 -16.02
C ASP A 117 8.13 -14.37 -16.39
N PRO A 118 7.95 -14.07 -17.69
CA PRO A 118 7.29 -12.83 -18.11
C PRO A 118 5.81 -12.74 -17.67
N ASN A 119 5.17 -13.87 -17.35
CA ASN A 119 3.80 -13.93 -16.88
C ASN A 119 3.68 -13.86 -15.34
N ASN A 120 4.80 -13.65 -14.64
CA ASN A 120 4.72 -13.36 -13.21
C ASN A 120 3.81 -12.15 -12.94
N TYR A 121 2.98 -12.24 -11.92
CA TYR A 121 1.95 -11.25 -11.60
C TYR A 121 2.47 -9.80 -11.53
N VAL A 122 3.71 -9.58 -11.06
CA VAL A 122 4.33 -8.24 -11.03
C VAL A 122 4.58 -7.73 -12.46
N LYS A 123 5.21 -8.54 -13.31
CA LYS A 123 5.49 -8.16 -14.70
C LYS A 123 4.20 -8.07 -15.54
N TYR A 124 3.25 -8.95 -15.26
CA TYR A 124 1.95 -8.93 -15.91
C TYR A 124 1.19 -7.64 -15.59
N SER A 125 1.24 -7.17 -14.34
CA SER A 125 0.59 -5.92 -13.94
C SER A 125 1.12 -4.71 -14.72
N LYS A 126 2.43 -4.67 -15.01
CA LYS A 126 3.01 -3.64 -15.87
C LYS A 126 2.36 -3.65 -17.25
N ARG A 127 2.26 -4.82 -17.90
CA ARG A 127 1.61 -4.95 -19.21
C ARG A 127 0.12 -4.58 -19.17
N VAL A 128 -0.56 -4.91 -18.07
CA VAL A 128 -1.95 -4.47 -17.87
C VAL A 128 -2.02 -2.94 -17.85
N ALA A 129 -1.15 -2.28 -17.08
CA ALA A 129 -1.12 -0.82 -16.99
C ALA A 129 -0.81 -0.15 -18.35
N GLU A 130 0.14 -0.71 -19.11
CA GLU A 130 0.55 -0.19 -20.43
C GLU A 130 -0.56 -0.33 -21.49
N ASN A 131 -1.46 -1.31 -21.36
CA ASN A 131 -2.55 -1.55 -22.28
C ASN A 131 -3.92 -1.09 -21.75
N TYR A 132 -3.98 -0.51 -20.57
CA TYR A 132 -5.23 -0.04 -19.98
C TYR A 132 -5.53 1.39 -20.45
N GLU A 133 -6.77 1.66 -20.84
CA GLU A 133 -7.20 2.97 -21.30
C GLU A 133 -8.04 3.67 -20.23
N ASN A 134 -7.64 4.87 -19.84
CA ASN A 134 -8.43 5.77 -19.00
C ASN A 134 -8.05 7.23 -19.33
N ALA A 135 -9.04 8.06 -19.64
CA ALA A 135 -8.84 9.46 -19.98
C ALA A 135 -8.17 10.28 -18.85
N ASN A 136 -8.29 9.83 -17.60
CA ASN A 136 -7.68 10.46 -16.44
C ASN A 136 -6.29 9.88 -16.09
N GLY A 137 -5.75 9.03 -16.96
CA GLY A 137 -4.46 8.39 -16.80
C GLY A 137 -4.52 7.03 -16.13
N VAL A 138 -3.43 6.27 -16.31
CA VAL A 138 -3.23 4.95 -15.69
C VAL A 138 -1.90 4.96 -14.96
N LEU A 139 -1.91 4.61 -13.69
CA LEU A 139 -0.73 4.51 -12.84
C LEU A 139 -0.39 3.03 -12.59
N TRP A 140 0.77 2.57 -13.07
CA TRP A 140 1.37 1.37 -12.52
C TRP A 140 2.09 1.74 -11.22
N ALA A 141 1.58 1.28 -10.08
CA ALA A 141 2.09 1.68 -8.76
C ALA A 141 3.53 1.22 -8.51
N ASN A 142 3.92 0.06 -9.08
CA ASN A 142 5.30 -0.47 -9.06
C ASN A 142 5.97 -0.39 -7.69
N GLN A 143 5.33 -0.95 -6.67
CA GLN A 143 5.73 -0.81 -5.26
C GLN A 143 7.20 -1.12 -4.97
N PHE A 144 7.85 -1.95 -5.79
CA PHE A 144 9.23 -2.39 -5.54
C PHE A 144 10.28 -1.36 -5.98
N ASP A 145 10.00 -0.57 -7.03
CA ASP A 145 10.95 0.39 -7.59
C ASP A 145 10.49 1.84 -7.47
N ASN A 146 9.26 2.07 -7.02
CA ASN A 146 8.70 3.41 -6.88
C ASN A 146 9.33 4.15 -5.70
N GLU A 147 10.03 5.24 -5.98
CA GLU A 147 10.72 6.05 -4.97
C GLU A 147 9.75 6.63 -3.91
N ALA A 148 8.50 6.94 -4.26
CA ALA A 148 7.50 7.42 -3.31
C ALA A 148 7.24 6.41 -2.19
N ASN A 149 7.34 5.10 -2.49
CA ASN A 149 7.25 4.05 -1.49
C ASN A 149 8.39 4.07 -0.44
N LYS A 150 9.53 4.66 -0.78
CA LYS A 150 10.65 4.87 0.18
C LYS A 150 10.51 6.19 0.93
N ILE A 151 10.27 7.27 0.20
CA ILE A 151 10.28 8.63 0.74
C ILE A 151 9.23 8.78 1.84
N GLY A 152 8.04 8.26 1.62
CA GLY A 152 6.96 8.32 2.59
C GLY A 152 7.33 7.72 3.96
N PRO A 153 7.70 6.44 4.05
CA PRO A 153 8.12 5.82 5.32
C PRO A 153 9.33 6.48 5.96
N VAL A 154 10.32 6.91 5.16
CA VAL A 154 11.54 7.58 5.69
C VAL A 154 11.20 8.93 6.32
N SER A 155 10.45 9.77 5.63
CA SER A 155 10.02 11.08 6.17
C SER A 155 9.24 10.92 7.47
N TYR A 156 8.37 9.91 7.53
CA TYR A 156 7.58 9.61 8.70
C TYR A 156 8.43 9.11 9.88
N THR A 157 9.36 8.20 9.68
CA THR A 157 10.23 7.67 10.75
C THR A 157 11.17 8.74 11.30
N HIS A 158 11.68 9.64 10.46
CA HIS A 158 12.51 10.76 10.90
C HIS A 158 11.73 11.81 11.71
N LEU A 159 10.50 12.12 11.31
CA LEU A 159 9.63 12.99 12.09
C LEU A 159 9.31 12.40 13.47
N ARG A 160 9.16 11.08 13.54
CA ARG A 160 8.85 10.37 14.78
C ARG A 160 10.02 10.16 15.72
N ALA A 161 11.26 10.25 15.24
CA ALA A 161 12.44 10.25 16.12
C ALA A 161 12.49 11.47 17.05
N HIS A 162 11.68 12.49 16.78
CA HIS A 162 11.54 13.71 17.59
C HIS A 162 10.26 13.72 18.44
N GLU A 163 9.45 12.66 18.43
CA GLU A 163 8.29 12.55 19.34
C GLU A 163 8.79 12.49 20.78
N THR A 164 8.23 13.34 21.61
CA THR A 164 8.54 13.38 23.04
C THR A 164 7.84 12.25 23.79
N GLU A 165 8.24 11.98 25.04
CA GLU A 165 7.57 10.99 25.89
C GLU A 165 6.07 11.26 26.08
N ALA A 166 5.61 12.50 25.87
CA ALA A 166 4.20 12.89 25.96
C ALA A 166 3.35 12.28 24.81
N ASP A 167 3.99 11.84 23.71
CA ASP A 167 3.32 11.23 22.56
C ASP A 167 3.20 9.69 22.67
N VAL A 168 3.69 9.14 23.78
CA VAL A 168 3.65 7.69 24.06
C VAL A 168 2.42 7.40 24.91
N VAL A 169 1.46 6.64 24.37
CA VAL A 169 0.23 6.20 25.06
C VAL A 169 0.42 4.81 25.68
#